data_557ec3f1333f9cd9676a75e0254d9e05
#
_entry.id   557ec3f1333f9cd9676a75e0254d9e05
#
_cell.length_a   1.000
_cell.length_b   1.000
_cell.length_c   1.000
_cell.angle_alpha   90.00
_cell.angle_beta   90.00
_cell.angle_gamma   90.00
#
_symmetry.space_group_name_H-M   'P 1'
#
loop_
_entity.id
_entity.type
_entity.pdbx_description
1 polymer ?
#
loop_
_entity_poly.entity_id
_entity_poly.type
_entity_poly.pdbx_seq_one_letter_code
_entity_poly.pdbx_strand_id
1 'polypeptide(L)'
;MLRERRHRYVIEEPHIPFDCEVLYEDERIIVVDKPHFLATTPRGMWYRETALMRLREAYDEPDIIPAHRLDRLTAGIVVFVRDRACRGAYQMLFQNHLAVKTYECLAPLKPIVRPRYGTIRALEPPRPFPLERRSHIVKRRGILQAYEEPGEVNAETMIDRVALVQTHGMSGAAARIAVRGGVARYVLHPRTGKTHQLRVHMNSLGLPIVGDDFYPRIIEHAYDDFSDPLELVARELSFDDPLTGEHRRFVSHVPLGE
;
A
#
# COMPACT_ATOMS: atom_id res chain seq x y z
N MET A 1 -35.21 -6.21 0.96
CA MET A 1 -34.52 -7.52 0.91
C MET A 1 -33.61 -7.52 -0.30
N LEU A 2 -32.33 -7.16 -0.12
CA LEU A 2 -31.31 -7.29 -1.17
C LEU A 2 -31.09 -8.79 -1.41
N ARG A 3 -31.33 -9.25 -2.65
CA ARG A 3 -30.99 -10.61 -3.06
C ARG A 3 -29.53 -10.84 -2.78
N GLU A 4 -29.17 -11.82 -1.94
CA GLU A 4 -27.81 -12.35 -1.79
C GLU A 4 -27.23 -12.64 -3.17
N ARG A 5 -26.45 -11.73 -3.73
CA ARG A 5 -25.64 -12.00 -4.91
C ARG A 5 -24.47 -12.86 -4.47
N ARG A 6 -24.66 -14.20 -4.47
CA ARG A 6 -23.55 -15.13 -4.32
C ARG A 6 -22.56 -14.91 -5.46
N HIS A 7 -21.31 -14.63 -5.10
CA HIS A 7 -20.24 -14.55 -6.11
C HIS A 7 -20.00 -15.95 -6.67
N ARG A 8 -19.94 -16.05 -8.02
CA ARG A 8 -19.87 -17.34 -8.74
C ARG A 8 -18.68 -18.24 -8.35
N TYR A 9 -17.63 -17.67 -7.76
CA TYR A 9 -16.35 -18.34 -7.50
C TYR A 9 -15.90 -18.27 -6.04
N VAL A 10 -16.60 -17.56 -5.15
CA VAL A 10 -16.27 -17.46 -3.71
C VAL A 10 -17.36 -18.16 -2.93
N ILE A 11 -17.08 -19.36 -2.41
CA ILE A 11 -18.01 -20.19 -1.65
C ILE A 11 -17.89 -19.90 -0.15
N GLU A 12 -16.65 -19.82 0.33
CA GLU A 12 -16.31 -19.49 1.72
C GLU A 12 -15.23 -18.41 1.71
N GLU A 13 -15.33 -17.46 2.61
CA GLU A 13 -14.44 -16.33 2.75
C GLU A 13 -14.19 -16.13 4.26
N PRO A 14 -12.93 -16.27 4.73
CA PRO A 14 -12.60 -16.01 6.12
C PRO A 14 -12.95 -14.57 6.50
N HIS A 15 -13.53 -14.39 7.67
CA HIS A 15 -13.80 -13.06 8.19
C HIS A 15 -12.52 -12.31 8.52
N ILE A 16 -12.39 -11.07 8.05
CA ILE A 16 -11.29 -10.15 8.40
C ILE A 16 -11.73 -9.31 9.61
N PRO A 17 -11.13 -9.49 10.81
CA PRO A 17 -11.62 -8.87 12.05
C PRO A 17 -11.18 -7.39 12.20
N PHE A 18 -10.94 -6.69 11.11
CA PHE A 18 -10.49 -5.31 11.10
C PHE A 18 -11.38 -4.48 10.18
N ASP A 19 -11.85 -3.32 10.66
CA ASP A 19 -12.68 -2.41 9.90
C ASP A 19 -11.90 -1.21 9.37
N CYS A 20 -12.40 -0.59 8.32
CA CYS A 20 -11.90 0.69 7.86
C CYS A 20 -12.40 1.81 8.76
N GLU A 21 -11.51 2.67 9.23
CA GLU A 21 -11.90 3.95 9.83
C GLU A 21 -12.27 4.94 8.73
N VAL A 22 -13.41 5.63 8.87
CA VAL A 22 -13.77 6.73 7.95
C VAL A 22 -13.10 8.01 8.44
N LEU A 23 -12.16 8.53 7.65
CA LEU A 23 -11.43 9.76 7.98
C LEU A 23 -12.19 11.02 7.49
N TYR A 24 -12.95 10.89 6.41
CA TYR A 24 -13.71 11.98 5.80
C TYR A 24 -14.79 11.44 4.89
N GLU A 25 -15.93 12.14 4.83
CA GLU A 25 -16.96 11.90 3.84
C GLU A 25 -17.71 13.18 3.45
N ASP A 26 -18.14 13.23 2.20
CA ASP A 26 -19.07 14.23 1.68
C ASP A 26 -20.01 13.57 0.66
N GLU A 27 -20.77 14.38 -0.11
CA GLU A 27 -21.68 13.86 -1.14
C GLU A 27 -20.98 13.18 -2.32
N ARG A 28 -19.66 13.35 -2.47
CA ARG A 28 -18.86 12.87 -3.62
C ARG A 28 -17.91 11.75 -3.28
N ILE A 29 -17.25 11.83 -2.12
CA ILE A 29 -16.19 10.89 -1.73
C ILE A 29 -16.33 10.39 -0.30
N ILE A 30 -15.74 9.23 -0.05
CA ILE A 30 -15.46 8.68 1.28
C ILE A 30 -13.96 8.38 1.31
N VAL A 31 -13.26 8.89 2.31
CA VAL A 31 -11.85 8.61 2.54
C VAL A 31 -11.73 7.73 3.76
N VAL A 32 -11.09 6.58 3.60
CA VAL A 32 -10.93 5.63 4.69
C VAL A 32 -9.47 5.36 5.00
N ASP A 33 -9.20 5.03 6.25
CA ASP A 33 -7.98 4.39 6.71
C ASP A 33 -8.19 2.87 6.67
N LYS A 34 -7.62 2.24 5.66
CA LYS A 34 -7.78 0.80 5.41
C LYS A 34 -6.80 0.02 6.30
N PRO A 35 -7.25 -0.96 7.07
CA PRO A 35 -6.36 -1.81 7.86
C PRO A 35 -5.49 -2.71 6.97
N HIS A 36 -4.45 -3.31 7.58
CA HIS A 36 -3.75 -4.44 7.00
C HIS A 36 -4.72 -5.61 6.73
N PHE A 37 -4.33 -6.53 5.86
CA PHE A 37 -5.06 -7.76 5.49
C PHE A 37 -6.37 -7.57 4.73
N LEU A 38 -7.00 -6.40 4.77
CA LEU A 38 -8.24 -6.11 4.03
C LEU A 38 -7.92 -5.66 2.59
N ALA A 39 -8.44 -6.37 1.59
CA ALA A 39 -8.27 -5.95 0.19
C ALA A 39 -9.11 -4.70 -0.12
N THR A 40 -8.63 -3.82 -0.99
CA THR A 40 -9.40 -2.64 -1.42
C THR A 40 -10.62 -3.05 -2.25
N THR A 41 -10.47 -4.02 -3.16
CA THR A 41 -11.51 -4.48 -4.10
C THR A 41 -11.53 -5.99 -4.23
N PRO A 42 -12.66 -6.59 -4.63
CA PRO A 42 -12.77 -8.02 -4.86
C PRO A 42 -11.67 -8.55 -5.78
N ARG A 43 -10.97 -9.59 -5.31
CA ARG A 43 -9.92 -10.27 -6.05
C ARG A 43 -9.62 -11.67 -5.48
N GLY A 44 -9.47 -12.66 -6.35
CA GLY A 44 -9.21 -14.04 -5.94
C GLY A 44 -10.37 -14.59 -5.13
N MET A 45 -10.08 -15.07 -3.91
CA MET A 45 -11.09 -15.58 -2.99
C MET A 45 -11.81 -14.48 -2.18
N TRP A 46 -11.31 -13.24 -2.20
CA TRP A 46 -11.86 -12.12 -1.44
C TRP A 46 -12.93 -11.40 -2.25
N TYR A 47 -14.16 -11.35 -1.72
CA TYR A 47 -15.30 -10.66 -2.31
C TYR A 47 -16.00 -9.72 -1.31
N ARG A 48 -16.65 -10.27 -0.29
CA ARG A 48 -17.34 -9.47 0.75
C ARG A 48 -16.34 -8.83 1.70
N GLU A 49 -15.31 -9.56 2.07
CA GLU A 49 -14.22 -9.13 2.94
C GLU A 49 -13.23 -8.22 2.19
N THR A 50 -13.78 -7.10 1.64
CA THR A 50 -13.01 -6.04 0.99
C THR A 50 -13.55 -4.67 1.41
N ALA A 51 -12.69 -3.66 1.46
CA ALA A 51 -13.09 -2.30 1.82
C ALA A 51 -14.25 -1.80 0.96
N LEU A 52 -14.20 -2.05 -0.35
CA LEU A 52 -15.27 -1.66 -1.27
C LEU A 52 -16.62 -2.29 -0.93
N MET A 53 -16.66 -3.60 -0.67
CA MET A 53 -17.93 -4.27 -0.43
C MET A 53 -18.51 -3.93 0.93
N ARG A 54 -17.67 -3.78 1.96
CA ARG A 54 -18.08 -3.32 3.28
C ARG A 54 -18.65 -1.89 3.24
N LEU A 55 -18.02 -0.98 2.50
CA LEU A 55 -18.55 0.38 2.33
C LEU A 55 -19.89 0.38 1.59
N ARG A 56 -20.02 -0.39 0.50
CA ARG A 56 -21.30 -0.51 -0.21
C ARG A 56 -22.43 -1.05 0.64
N GLU A 57 -22.13 -1.97 1.54
CA GLU A 57 -23.10 -2.52 2.49
C GLU A 57 -23.43 -1.51 3.60
N ALA A 58 -22.43 -0.88 4.20
CA ALA A 58 -22.62 0.07 5.29
C ALA A 58 -23.41 1.31 4.89
N TYR A 59 -23.22 1.79 3.66
CA TYR A 59 -23.91 2.98 3.14
C TYR A 59 -25.16 2.67 2.29
N ASP A 60 -25.44 1.38 1.99
CA ASP A 60 -26.46 0.94 1.03
C ASP A 60 -26.28 1.60 -0.37
N GLU A 61 -25.02 1.85 -0.76
CA GLU A 61 -24.65 2.50 -2.01
C GLU A 61 -23.85 1.57 -2.94
N PRO A 62 -24.51 0.83 -3.84
CA PRO A 62 -23.84 -0.13 -4.72
C PRO A 62 -22.92 0.53 -5.76
N ASP A 63 -23.08 1.82 -5.97
CA ASP A 63 -22.34 2.60 -6.94
C ASP A 63 -20.98 3.11 -6.45
N ILE A 64 -20.63 2.99 -5.18
CA ILE A 64 -19.29 3.35 -4.66
C ILE A 64 -18.21 2.58 -5.44
N ILE A 65 -17.16 3.31 -5.85
CA ILE A 65 -15.95 2.73 -6.48
C ILE A 65 -14.69 3.36 -5.89
N PRO A 66 -13.55 2.66 -5.84
CA PRO A 66 -12.30 3.28 -5.43
C PRO A 66 -11.74 4.19 -6.53
N ALA A 67 -11.19 5.35 -6.15
CA ALA A 67 -10.40 6.21 -7.04
C ALA A 67 -9.01 5.61 -7.31
N HIS A 68 -8.43 4.94 -6.32
CA HIS A 68 -7.18 4.18 -6.40
C HIS A 68 -7.24 2.97 -5.47
N ARG A 69 -6.16 2.18 -5.44
CA ARG A 69 -6.12 0.95 -4.63
C ARG A 69 -4.81 0.82 -3.88
N LEU A 70 -4.90 0.18 -2.72
CA LEU A 70 -3.78 -0.41 -2.00
C LEU A 70 -3.83 -1.94 -2.12
N ASP A 71 -2.68 -2.58 -1.99
CA ASP A 71 -2.60 -4.04 -1.89
C ASP A 71 -3.30 -4.54 -0.60
N ARG A 72 -3.68 -5.81 -0.54
CA ARG A 72 -4.37 -6.39 0.62
C ARG A 72 -3.62 -6.16 1.92
N LEU A 73 -2.31 -6.35 1.92
CA LEU A 73 -1.49 -6.22 3.11
C LEU A 73 -1.08 -4.77 3.43
N THR A 74 -1.10 -3.86 2.46
CA THR A 74 -0.77 -2.45 2.68
C THR A 74 -1.92 -1.75 3.39
N ALA A 75 -1.66 -1.12 4.52
CA ALA A 75 -2.64 -0.29 5.21
C ALA A 75 -2.55 1.18 4.78
N GLY A 76 -3.51 1.98 5.24
CA GLY A 76 -3.53 3.43 5.07
C GLY A 76 -4.62 3.97 4.14
N ILE A 77 -4.44 5.17 3.67
CA ILE A 77 -5.49 5.99 3.08
C ILE A 77 -5.94 5.49 1.72
N VAL A 78 -7.27 5.33 1.55
CA VAL A 78 -7.93 5.03 0.28
C VAL A 78 -9.11 5.95 0.08
N VAL A 79 -9.21 6.54 -1.12
CA VAL A 79 -10.35 7.37 -1.55
C VAL A 79 -11.33 6.53 -2.35
N PHE A 80 -12.59 6.55 -1.94
CA PHE A 80 -13.72 6.00 -2.67
C PHE A 80 -14.61 7.12 -3.18
N VAL A 81 -15.16 6.94 -4.37
CA VAL A 81 -16.07 7.90 -5.01
C VAL A 81 -17.48 7.32 -4.97
N ARG A 82 -18.40 8.05 -4.36
CA ARG A 82 -19.81 7.65 -4.23
C ARG A 82 -20.66 8.25 -5.33
N ASP A 83 -20.41 9.52 -5.70
CA ASP A 83 -21.11 10.15 -6.80
C ASP A 83 -20.58 9.65 -8.16
N ARG A 84 -21.48 9.04 -8.93
CA ARG A 84 -21.18 8.47 -10.24
C ARG A 84 -20.66 9.49 -11.25
N ALA A 85 -21.15 10.73 -11.17
CA ALA A 85 -20.75 11.81 -12.08
C ALA A 85 -19.29 12.25 -11.87
N CYS A 86 -18.76 12.08 -10.66
CA CYS A 86 -17.43 12.54 -10.27
C CYS A 86 -16.32 11.49 -10.47
N ARG A 87 -16.66 10.22 -10.77
CA ARG A 87 -15.70 9.08 -10.84
C ARG A 87 -14.50 9.38 -11.71
N GLY A 88 -14.74 9.87 -12.93
CA GLY A 88 -13.66 10.16 -13.89
C GLY A 88 -12.68 11.19 -13.35
N ALA A 89 -13.16 12.27 -12.75
CA ALA A 89 -12.34 13.35 -12.22
C ALA A 89 -11.39 12.84 -11.13
N TYR A 90 -11.91 12.11 -10.13
CA TYR A 90 -11.07 11.56 -9.05
C TYR A 90 -10.13 10.45 -9.53
N GLN A 91 -10.52 9.59 -10.47
CA GLN A 91 -9.61 8.58 -11.03
C GLN A 91 -8.46 9.21 -11.80
N MET A 92 -8.71 10.29 -12.54
CA MET A 92 -7.68 11.02 -13.28
C MET A 92 -6.64 11.68 -12.38
N LEU A 93 -6.96 12.07 -11.13
CA LEU A 93 -5.96 12.54 -10.15
C LEU A 93 -4.83 11.54 -9.98
N PHE A 94 -5.17 10.25 -9.80
CA PHE A 94 -4.19 9.19 -9.59
C PHE A 94 -3.51 8.75 -10.88
N GLN A 95 -4.24 8.72 -11.98
CA GLN A 95 -3.69 8.37 -13.30
C GLN A 95 -2.69 9.40 -13.80
N ASN A 96 -2.96 10.68 -13.57
CA ASN A 96 -2.10 11.80 -13.98
C ASN A 96 -1.04 12.15 -12.93
N HIS A 97 -0.92 11.37 -11.84
CA HIS A 97 0.05 11.57 -10.76
C HIS A 97 -0.08 12.95 -10.06
N LEU A 98 -1.28 13.51 -10.00
CA LEU A 98 -1.56 14.78 -9.33
C LEU A 98 -1.75 14.64 -7.82
N ALA A 99 -2.03 13.43 -7.34
CA ALA A 99 -2.10 13.14 -5.91
C ALA A 99 -0.68 12.87 -5.36
N VAL A 100 -0.31 13.60 -4.31
CA VAL A 100 0.94 13.40 -3.57
C VAL A 100 0.72 12.31 -2.53
N LYS A 101 1.58 11.29 -2.55
CA LYS A 101 1.49 10.12 -1.69
C LYS A 101 2.76 9.97 -0.87
N THR A 102 2.61 9.85 0.44
CA THR A 102 3.70 9.50 1.34
C THR A 102 3.38 8.18 2.00
N TYR A 103 4.33 7.26 1.92
CA TYR A 103 4.25 5.98 2.61
C TYR A 103 5.32 5.90 3.68
N GLU A 104 5.04 5.16 4.73
CA GLU A 104 6.04 4.77 5.72
C GLU A 104 6.18 3.26 5.74
N CYS A 105 7.40 2.77 5.94
CA CYS A 105 7.61 1.34 6.17
C CYS A 105 8.75 1.09 7.16
N LEU A 106 8.75 -0.12 7.72
CA LEU A 106 9.85 -0.66 8.49
C LEU A 106 10.66 -1.64 7.64
N ALA A 107 11.99 -1.49 7.67
CA ALA A 107 12.89 -2.39 6.99
C ALA A 107 14.20 -2.54 7.77
N PRO A 108 15.04 -3.58 7.49
CA PRO A 108 16.31 -3.79 8.18
C PRO A 108 17.23 -2.58 8.11
N LEU A 109 17.87 -2.26 9.23
CA LEU A 109 18.96 -1.28 9.28
C LEU A 109 20.26 -1.93 8.78
N LYS A 110 20.55 -1.79 7.50
CA LYS A 110 21.80 -2.27 6.90
C LYS A 110 22.19 -1.45 5.69
N PRO A 111 23.44 -1.56 5.18
CA PRO A 111 23.83 -0.93 3.93
C PRO A 111 22.97 -1.40 2.77
N ILE A 112 22.66 -0.49 1.84
CA ILE A 112 21.96 -0.83 0.60
C ILE A 112 22.88 -1.66 -0.32
N VAL A 113 22.26 -2.56 -1.08
CA VAL A 113 22.93 -3.30 -2.14
C VAL A 113 22.64 -2.68 -3.50
N ARG A 114 23.55 -2.86 -4.44
CA ARG A 114 23.30 -2.44 -5.83
C ARG A 114 22.23 -3.33 -6.44
N PRO A 115 21.11 -2.78 -6.94
CA PRO A 115 20.07 -3.59 -7.57
C PRO A 115 20.56 -4.17 -8.89
N ARG A 116 20.00 -5.30 -9.27
CA ARG A 116 20.32 -5.98 -10.52
C ARG A 116 19.89 -5.17 -11.75
N TYR A 117 18.73 -4.50 -11.67
CA TYR A 117 18.16 -3.69 -12.75
C TYR A 117 17.81 -2.29 -12.27
N GLY A 118 17.72 -1.34 -13.22
CA GLY A 118 17.41 0.05 -12.92
C GLY A 118 18.58 0.81 -12.27
N THR A 119 18.28 1.96 -11.70
CA THR A 119 19.27 2.92 -11.18
C THR A 119 18.96 3.35 -9.75
N ILE A 120 20.01 3.72 -9.01
CA ILE A 120 19.97 4.46 -7.76
C ILE A 120 20.70 5.77 -7.98
N ARG A 121 20.13 6.85 -7.49
CA ARG A 121 20.77 8.15 -7.42
C ARG A 121 20.65 8.71 -6.00
N ALA A 122 21.77 8.84 -5.28
CA ALA A 122 21.78 9.55 -4.00
C ALA A 122 21.49 11.03 -4.26
N LEU A 123 20.61 11.63 -3.48
CA LEU A 123 20.19 13.01 -3.63
C LEU A 123 21.07 13.96 -2.83
N GLU A 124 21.69 13.49 -1.75
CA GLU A 124 22.58 14.24 -0.87
C GLU A 124 23.90 13.47 -0.60
N PRO A 125 24.77 13.26 -1.60
CA PRO A 125 26.05 12.59 -1.39
C PRO A 125 26.92 13.30 -0.34
N PRO A 126 27.68 12.58 0.50
CA PRO A 126 27.96 11.13 0.45
C PRO A 126 26.92 10.26 1.19
N ARG A 127 25.83 10.81 1.69
CA ARG A 127 24.78 10.04 2.38
C ARG A 127 24.07 9.10 1.41
N PRO A 128 23.80 7.84 1.80
CA PRO A 128 23.06 6.90 0.95
C PRO A 128 21.59 7.29 0.79
N PHE A 129 21.01 8.05 1.75
CA PHE A 129 19.66 8.58 1.75
C PHE A 129 19.67 10.11 1.95
N PRO A 130 18.66 10.84 1.42
CA PRO A 130 17.60 10.35 0.53
C PRO A 130 18.15 9.89 -0.82
N LEU A 131 17.45 8.91 -1.45
CA LEU A 131 17.81 8.41 -2.77
C LEU A 131 16.59 8.30 -3.69
N GLU A 132 16.83 8.40 -4.99
CA GLU A 132 15.86 8.09 -6.03
C GLU A 132 16.14 6.69 -6.59
N ARG A 133 15.10 5.85 -6.59
CA ARG A 133 15.11 4.51 -7.17
C ARG A 133 14.24 4.46 -8.42
N ARG A 134 14.83 4.07 -9.56
CA ARG A 134 14.12 3.99 -10.85
C ARG A 134 14.36 2.64 -11.48
N SER A 135 13.29 1.99 -11.97
CA SER A 135 13.38 0.69 -12.64
C SER A 135 12.22 0.44 -13.60
N HIS A 136 12.29 -0.69 -14.31
CA HIS A 136 11.17 -1.25 -15.06
C HIS A 136 10.55 -2.38 -14.25
N ILE A 137 9.32 -2.19 -13.79
CA ILE A 137 8.56 -3.18 -13.01
C ILE A 137 7.46 -3.77 -13.88
N VAL A 138 7.40 -5.10 -13.90
CA VAL A 138 6.36 -5.86 -14.60
C VAL A 138 5.56 -6.72 -13.63
N LYS A 139 4.30 -6.96 -14.01
CA LYS A 139 3.39 -7.88 -13.33
C LYS A 139 2.72 -8.76 -14.36
N ARG A 140 3.11 -10.03 -14.43
CA ARG A 140 2.54 -10.99 -15.37
C ARG A 140 1.38 -11.76 -14.74
N ARG A 141 0.40 -12.10 -15.56
CA ARG A 141 -0.74 -12.93 -15.14
C ARG A 141 -0.23 -14.30 -14.67
N GLY A 142 -0.78 -14.79 -13.56
CA GLY A 142 -0.39 -16.08 -12.96
C GLY A 142 0.84 -16.05 -12.07
N ILE A 143 1.63 -14.96 -12.05
CA ILE A 143 2.76 -14.79 -11.14
C ILE A 143 2.31 -13.89 -9.98
N LEU A 144 2.49 -14.32 -8.72
CA LEU A 144 2.07 -13.55 -7.54
C LEU A 144 2.89 -12.28 -7.36
N GLN A 145 4.20 -12.38 -7.52
CA GLN A 145 5.13 -11.25 -7.38
C GLN A 145 5.12 -10.35 -8.62
N ALA A 146 5.27 -9.04 -8.44
CA ALA A 146 5.83 -8.16 -9.45
C ALA A 146 7.36 -8.21 -9.35
N TYR A 147 8.07 -7.93 -10.42
CA TYR A 147 9.54 -8.00 -10.44
C TYR A 147 10.13 -7.02 -11.44
N GLU A 148 11.43 -6.77 -11.29
CA GLU A 148 12.19 -5.91 -12.19
C GLU A 148 12.78 -6.72 -13.34
N GLU A 149 12.76 -6.14 -14.55
CA GLU A 149 13.48 -6.65 -15.72
C GLU A 149 14.11 -5.47 -16.51
N PRO A 150 15.00 -5.74 -17.47
CA PRO A 150 15.50 -4.71 -18.36
C PRO A 150 14.35 -4.07 -19.16
N GLY A 151 14.34 -2.74 -19.25
CA GLY A 151 13.31 -2.02 -20.01
C GLY A 151 13.31 -0.54 -19.71
N GLU A 152 12.46 0.19 -20.39
CA GLU A 152 12.22 1.60 -20.17
C GLU A 152 11.65 1.82 -18.75
N VAL A 153 12.17 2.81 -18.04
CA VAL A 153 11.76 3.13 -16.68
C VAL A 153 10.27 3.43 -16.63
N ASN A 154 9.55 2.70 -15.78
CA ASN A 154 8.12 2.89 -15.55
C ASN A 154 7.75 3.01 -14.06
N ALA A 155 8.73 2.89 -13.18
CA ALA A 155 8.59 2.96 -11.74
C ALA A 155 9.64 3.86 -11.12
N GLU A 156 9.20 4.87 -10.35
CA GLU A 156 10.06 5.87 -9.69
C GLU A 156 9.60 6.07 -8.25
N THR A 157 10.55 6.00 -7.30
CA THR A 157 10.30 6.22 -5.87
C THR A 157 11.48 6.98 -5.26
N MET A 158 11.19 8.08 -4.56
CA MET A 158 12.13 8.68 -3.64
C MET A 158 12.03 7.97 -2.29
N ILE A 159 13.17 7.64 -1.70
CA ILE A 159 13.27 6.86 -0.45
C ILE A 159 14.16 7.63 0.51
N ASP A 160 13.67 7.88 1.72
CA ASP A 160 14.44 8.43 2.82
C ASP A 160 14.44 7.47 4.02
N ARG A 161 15.51 7.56 4.83
CA ARG A 161 15.63 6.85 6.09
C ARG A 161 15.57 7.85 7.23
N VAL A 162 14.43 7.93 7.92
CA VAL A 162 14.14 9.03 8.84
C VAL A 162 14.45 8.74 10.30
N ALA A 163 14.39 7.47 10.74
CA ALA A 163 14.64 7.13 12.13
C ALA A 163 15.11 5.69 12.31
N LEU A 164 15.89 5.48 13.38
CA LEU A 164 16.11 4.16 13.96
C LEU A 164 14.92 3.86 14.87
N VAL A 165 14.39 2.63 14.79
CA VAL A 165 13.26 2.23 15.62
C VAL A 165 13.78 1.46 16.83
N GLN A 166 13.35 1.89 18.02
CA GLN A 166 13.63 1.14 19.24
C GLN A 166 12.83 -0.16 19.22
N THR A 167 13.51 -1.26 19.43
CA THR A 167 12.95 -2.60 19.26
C THR A 167 12.28 -3.18 20.50
N HIS A 168 12.22 -2.38 21.59
CA HIS A 168 11.51 -2.76 22.81
C HIS A 168 9.99 -2.73 22.56
N GLY A 169 9.37 -3.87 22.77
CA GLY A 169 7.91 -4.00 22.57
C GLY A 169 7.49 -4.47 21.17
N MET A 170 8.40 -4.61 20.21
CA MET A 170 8.09 -5.18 18.90
C MET A 170 7.77 -6.67 19.00
N SER A 171 6.79 -7.12 18.23
CA SER A 171 6.39 -8.52 18.10
C SER A 171 6.69 -9.08 16.71
N GLY A 172 6.48 -10.37 16.52
CA GLY A 172 6.46 -11.02 15.21
C GLY A 172 7.73 -10.85 14.35
N ALA A 173 7.53 -10.52 13.08
CA ALA A 173 8.60 -10.37 12.09
C ALA A 173 9.54 -9.21 12.42
N ALA A 174 9.03 -8.10 12.95
CA ALA A 174 9.81 -6.94 13.33
C ALA A 174 10.83 -7.28 14.42
N ALA A 175 10.41 -8.01 15.47
CA ALA A 175 11.28 -8.46 16.55
C ALA A 175 12.41 -9.40 16.02
N ARG A 176 12.07 -10.31 15.11
CA ARG A 176 13.06 -11.24 14.52
C ARG A 176 14.16 -10.52 13.73
N ILE A 177 13.84 -9.44 13.04
CA ILE A 177 14.78 -8.62 12.27
C ILE A 177 15.59 -7.73 13.20
N ALA A 178 14.96 -7.15 14.23
CA ALA A 178 15.58 -6.29 15.21
C ALA A 178 16.79 -6.95 15.91
N VAL A 179 16.66 -8.21 16.28
CA VAL A 179 17.74 -9.01 16.91
C VAL A 179 18.94 -9.17 15.98
N ARG A 180 18.77 -9.08 14.66
CA ARG A 180 19.80 -9.33 13.65
C ARG A 180 20.54 -8.09 13.12
N GLY A 181 20.25 -6.90 13.63
CA GLY A 181 20.94 -5.69 13.15
C GLY A 181 20.13 -4.40 13.25
N GLY A 182 18.94 -4.48 13.82
CA GLY A 182 18.06 -3.32 14.00
C GLY A 182 17.10 -3.10 12.83
N VAL A 183 16.09 -2.26 13.09
CA VAL A 183 15.05 -1.86 12.16
C VAL A 183 15.08 -0.34 12.04
N ALA A 184 14.85 0.18 10.86
CA ALA A 184 14.71 1.60 10.61
C ALA A 184 13.37 1.90 9.93
N ARG A 185 12.85 3.10 10.18
CA ARG A 185 11.71 3.65 9.46
C ARG A 185 12.19 4.38 8.22
N TYR A 186 11.56 4.06 7.11
CA TYR A 186 11.77 4.69 5.82
C TYR A 186 10.50 5.41 5.37
N VAL A 187 10.67 6.57 4.77
CA VAL A 187 9.61 7.33 4.10
C VAL A 187 9.79 7.19 2.60
N LEU A 188 8.69 6.86 1.91
CA LEU A 188 8.69 6.53 0.50
C LEU A 188 7.71 7.44 -0.23
N HIS A 189 8.18 8.12 -1.27
CA HIS A 189 7.37 8.99 -2.12
C HIS A 189 7.33 8.44 -3.55
N PRO A 190 6.35 7.58 -3.89
CA PRO A 190 6.22 7.04 -5.24
C PRO A 190 5.67 8.10 -6.19
N ARG A 191 6.38 8.37 -7.28
CA ARG A 191 5.88 9.19 -8.40
C ARG A 191 4.95 8.40 -9.32
N THR A 192 5.12 7.10 -9.38
CA THR A 192 4.34 6.15 -10.16
C THR A 192 3.60 5.17 -9.25
N GLY A 193 2.73 4.31 -9.79
CA GLY A 193 1.91 3.38 -9.01
C GLY A 193 1.87 1.97 -9.59
N LYS A 194 3.03 1.35 -9.85
CA LYS A 194 3.06 -0.05 -10.32
C LYS A 194 2.75 -1.02 -9.20
N THR A 195 2.18 -2.17 -9.56
CA THR A 195 1.88 -3.25 -8.60
C THR A 195 3.10 -3.60 -7.77
N HIS A 196 2.96 -3.63 -6.45
CA HIS A 196 4.01 -3.89 -5.47
C HIS A 196 5.25 -2.99 -5.57
N GLN A 197 5.16 -1.81 -6.22
CA GLN A 197 6.32 -0.98 -6.54
C GLN A 197 7.25 -0.74 -5.34
N LEU A 198 6.70 -0.31 -4.20
CA LEU A 198 7.48 0.01 -3.01
C LEU A 198 8.16 -1.24 -2.44
N ARG A 199 7.45 -2.36 -2.41
CA ARG A 199 7.95 -3.67 -1.95
C ARG A 199 9.11 -4.14 -2.83
N VAL A 200 8.96 -4.05 -4.16
CA VAL A 200 10.00 -4.39 -5.16
C VAL A 200 11.23 -3.49 -5.00
N HIS A 201 11.03 -2.18 -4.93
CA HIS A 201 12.13 -1.22 -4.79
C HIS A 201 12.91 -1.43 -3.50
N MET A 202 12.24 -1.55 -2.35
CA MET A 202 12.89 -1.81 -1.07
C MET A 202 13.63 -3.14 -1.07
N ASN A 203 12.99 -4.21 -1.56
CA ASN A 203 13.64 -5.52 -1.68
C ASN A 203 14.88 -5.49 -2.58
N SER A 204 14.82 -4.78 -3.73
CA SER A 204 15.96 -4.68 -4.67
C SER A 204 17.18 -3.97 -4.08
N LEU A 205 16.97 -3.11 -3.08
CA LEU A 205 18.02 -2.46 -2.28
C LEU A 205 18.57 -3.35 -1.17
N GLY A 206 18.06 -4.59 -1.03
CA GLY A 206 18.37 -5.47 0.07
C GLY A 206 17.69 -5.11 1.38
N LEU A 207 16.66 -4.28 1.35
CA LEU A 207 15.88 -3.78 2.47
C LEU A 207 14.42 -4.27 2.37
N PRO A 208 14.14 -5.60 2.36
CA PRO A 208 12.76 -6.08 2.28
C PRO A 208 11.94 -5.51 3.43
N ILE A 209 10.71 -5.09 3.14
CA ILE A 209 9.81 -4.56 4.16
C ILE A 209 9.48 -5.66 5.17
N VAL A 210 9.42 -5.30 6.45
CA VAL A 210 9.07 -6.22 7.53
C VAL A 210 7.65 -6.76 7.30
N GLY A 211 7.45 -8.07 7.54
CA GLY A 211 6.15 -8.72 7.34
C GLY A 211 5.78 -8.94 5.86
N ASP A 212 6.71 -8.75 4.92
CA ASP A 212 6.43 -8.98 3.51
C ASP A 212 6.34 -10.48 3.19
N ASP A 213 5.16 -10.92 2.71
CA ASP A 213 4.86 -12.31 2.36
C ASP A 213 5.33 -12.72 0.96
N PHE A 214 5.74 -11.74 0.12
CA PHE A 214 6.19 -12.01 -1.24
C PHE A 214 7.67 -11.73 -1.48
N TYR A 215 8.30 -10.84 -0.70
CA TYR A 215 9.68 -10.43 -0.92
C TYR A 215 10.54 -10.60 0.33
N PRO A 216 11.77 -11.15 0.22
CA PRO A 216 12.44 -11.58 -1.01
C PRO A 216 11.95 -12.91 -1.58
N ARG A 217 11.11 -13.63 -0.87
CA ARG A 217 10.54 -14.93 -1.25
C ARG A 217 9.09 -15.03 -0.82
N ILE A 218 8.33 -15.86 -1.51
CA ILE A 218 6.95 -16.15 -1.13
C ILE A 218 6.94 -16.95 0.18
N ILE A 219 6.16 -16.48 1.14
CA ILE A 219 5.86 -17.13 2.41
C ILE A 219 4.37 -17.40 2.41
N GLU A 220 3.98 -18.66 2.57
CA GLU A 220 2.59 -19.05 2.66
C GLU A 220 2.11 -18.87 4.11
N HIS A 221 1.00 -18.17 4.28
CA HIS A 221 0.30 -18.00 5.54
C HIS A 221 -1.13 -18.54 5.39
N ALA A 222 -1.70 -19.02 6.49
CA ALA A 222 -3.13 -19.28 6.53
C ALA A 222 -3.91 -17.97 6.27
N TYR A 223 -5.07 -18.07 5.64
CA TYR A 223 -5.84 -16.88 5.25
C TYR A 223 -6.40 -16.08 6.44
N ASP A 224 -6.49 -16.73 7.60
CA ASP A 224 -6.90 -16.20 8.90
C ASP A 224 -5.71 -15.93 9.85
N ASP A 225 -4.48 -16.00 9.35
CA ASP A 225 -3.29 -15.57 10.09
C ASP A 225 -3.05 -14.07 9.90
N PHE A 226 -3.25 -13.31 10.98
CA PHE A 226 -3.07 -11.87 11.05
C PHE A 226 -1.92 -11.45 11.98
N SER A 227 -1.02 -12.38 12.31
CA SER A 227 0.03 -12.17 13.33
C SER A 227 1.17 -11.27 12.88
N ASP A 228 1.50 -11.29 11.59
CA ASP A 228 2.64 -10.57 11.02
C ASP A 228 2.18 -9.59 9.91
N PRO A 229 1.73 -8.38 10.22
CA PRO A 229 1.34 -7.40 9.21
C PRO A 229 2.52 -6.96 8.34
N LEU A 230 2.25 -6.65 7.08
CA LEU A 230 3.21 -5.95 6.23
C LEU A 230 3.42 -4.53 6.77
N GLU A 231 4.57 -4.24 7.33
CA GLU A 231 4.90 -2.93 7.88
C GLU A 231 5.08 -1.86 6.78
N LEU A 232 3.98 -1.60 6.06
CA LEU A 232 3.86 -0.61 4.98
C LEU A 232 2.52 0.08 5.08
N VAL A 233 2.55 1.39 5.32
CA VAL A 233 1.36 2.23 5.48
C VAL A 233 1.38 3.37 4.46
N ALA A 234 0.29 3.56 3.71
CA ALA A 234 0.02 4.77 2.95
C ALA A 234 -0.32 5.90 3.93
N ARG A 235 0.73 6.53 4.48
CA ARG A 235 0.67 7.42 5.63
C ARG A 235 -0.05 8.72 5.36
N GLU A 236 0.24 9.35 4.22
CA GLU A 236 -0.34 10.64 3.88
C GLU A 236 -0.74 10.67 2.40
N LEU A 237 -1.89 11.27 2.16
CA LEU A 237 -2.41 11.55 0.84
C LEU A 237 -2.86 12.99 0.78
N SER A 238 -2.35 13.77 -0.20
CA SER A 238 -2.85 15.11 -0.47
C SER A 238 -3.08 15.34 -1.97
N PHE A 239 -4.07 16.13 -2.27
CA PHE A 239 -4.44 16.54 -3.63
C PHE A 239 -5.32 17.78 -3.61
N ASP A 240 -5.37 18.50 -4.70
CA ASP A 240 -6.40 19.51 -4.91
C ASP A 240 -7.66 18.83 -5.47
N ASP A 241 -8.79 19.05 -4.82
CA ASP A 241 -10.07 18.46 -5.22
C ASP A 241 -10.37 18.82 -6.68
N PRO A 242 -10.60 17.86 -7.57
CA PRO A 242 -10.67 18.11 -9.02
C PRO A 242 -11.92 18.88 -9.44
N LEU A 243 -12.88 19.10 -8.53
CA LEU A 243 -14.13 19.80 -8.81
C LEU A 243 -14.20 21.16 -8.13
N THR A 244 -13.63 21.29 -6.93
CA THR A 244 -13.67 22.53 -6.14
C THR A 244 -12.35 23.28 -6.13
N GLY A 245 -11.24 22.62 -6.41
CA GLY A 245 -9.89 23.16 -6.27
C GLY A 245 -9.41 23.27 -4.82
N GLU A 246 -10.21 22.83 -3.84
CA GLU A 246 -9.83 22.85 -2.42
C GLU A 246 -8.69 21.86 -2.16
N HIS A 247 -7.67 22.32 -1.43
CA HIS A 247 -6.58 21.43 -1.02
C HIS A 247 -7.04 20.48 0.08
N ARG A 248 -6.92 19.18 -0.18
CA ARG A 248 -7.27 18.11 0.72
C ARG A 248 -6.02 17.37 1.19
N ARG A 249 -5.93 17.10 2.49
CA ARG A 249 -4.82 16.34 3.09
C ARG A 249 -5.38 15.39 4.14
N PHE A 250 -5.00 14.11 4.05
CA PHE A 250 -5.42 13.05 4.95
C PHE A 250 -4.19 12.34 5.52
N VAL A 251 -4.25 11.94 6.78
CA VAL A 251 -3.18 11.24 7.48
C VAL A 251 -3.74 9.96 8.09
N SER A 252 -3.07 8.85 7.85
CA SER A 252 -3.44 7.54 8.42
C SER A 252 -3.08 7.44 9.89
N HIS A 253 -3.95 6.83 10.68
CA HIS A 253 -3.75 6.52 12.11
C HIS A 253 -3.19 5.11 12.32
N VAL A 254 -3.09 4.28 11.27
CA VAL A 254 -2.55 2.92 11.40
C VAL A 254 -1.12 2.97 11.94
N PRO A 255 -0.83 2.29 13.06
CA PRO A 255 0.51 2.28 13.64
C PRO A 255 1.50 1.50 12.76
N LEU A 256 2.79 1.66 13.05
CA LEU A 256 3.90 0.90 12.47
C LEU A 256 4.72 0.29 13.60
N GLY A 257 4.93 -1.05 13.55
CA GLY A 257 5.81 -1.75 14.49
C GLY A 257 5.14 -2.13 15.81
N GLU A 258 3.84 -2.19 15.86
CA GLU A 258 3.07 -2.63 17.03
C GLU A 258 2.63 -4.09 16.94
#